data_302f7d5dba486f395759805dce653898
#
_entry.id   302f7d5dba486f395759805dce653898
#
_cell.length_a   1.000
_cell.length_b   1.000
_cell.length_c   1.000
_cell.angle_alpha   90.00
_cell.angle_beta   90.00
_cell.angle_gamma   90.00
#
_symmetry.space_group_name_H-M   'P 1'
#
loop_
_entity.id
_entity.type
_entity.pdbx_description
1 polymer ?
#
loop_
_entity_poly.entity_id
_entity_poly.type
_entity_poly.pdbx_seq_one_letter_code
_entity_poly.pdbx_strand_id
1 'polypeptide(L)'
;MSGVVVVGVDGSASSLTAVEAAAREARLRGAGLRVVHAWMWPAMHVPLGPSPMGPPEGGLRNMVDRLVAEAVERARTTAPDVDVSHVVVPGEPLTVLEAQSRAAELVVVGSRGMGGFVGLLVGSTAVHLAAHGRCPVMVVREHPHDAGPVVVAVDGSAAGDKAVEFAFAEAALRKAPLLALHAYTNWNAPLPPPQDPSMPYANPPGALGRAEERLLAEALAGHRERCPDVVVEQRAVHGRTRETLIEASRSAQLLVVGARGRGGFAGLLLGSVSQSLLHHAHCPVAVVRGADGSR
;
A
#
# COMPACT_ATOMS: atom_id res chain seq x y z
N MET A 1 4.57 3.70 -23.37
CA MET A 1 3.46 4.49 -22.79
C MET A 1 3.84 4.70 -21.33
N SER A 2 4.04 5.95 -20.90
CA SER A 2 4.27 6.24 -19.47
C SER A 2 3.03 5.78 -18.69
N GLY A 3 3.24 5.06 -17.57
CA GLY A 3 2.17 4.59 -16.73
C GLY A 3 1.37 5.72 -16.07
N VAL A 4 0.36 5.37 -15.32
CA VAL A 4 -0.45 6.34 -14.58
C VAL A 4 -0.54 5.98 -13.10
N VAL A 5 -0.29 6.94 -12.23
CA VAL A 5 -0.62 6.87 -10.82
C VAL A 5 -2.06 7.39 -10.64
N VAL A 6 -2.89 6.65 -9.93
CA VAL A 6 -4.27 7.02 -9.64
C VAL A 6 -4.40 7.40 -8.18
N VAL A 7 -5.09 8.50 -7.87
CA VAL A 7 -5.43 8.86 -6.50
C VAL A 7 -6.94 9.02 -6.34
N GLY A 8 -7.51 8.35 -5.32
CA GLY A 8 -8.91 8.50 -4.94
C GLY A 8 -9.09 9.69 -3.99
N VAL A 9 -10.05 10.58 -4.30
CA VAL A 9 -10.34 11.76 -3.47
C VAL A 9 -11.82 11.83 -3.09
N ASP A 10 -12.07 12.23 -1.84
CA ASP A 10 -13.41 12.46 -1.31
C ASP A 10 -13.56 13.83 -0.62
N GLY A 11 -12.49 14.66 -0.61
CA GLY A 11 -12.45 15.96 0.03
C GLY A 11 -12.02 15.93 1.50
N SER A 12 -11.73 14.78 2.07
CA SER A 12 -11.16 14.68 3.41
C SER A 12 -9.69 15.15 3.43
N ALA A 13 -9.21 15.62 4.59
CA ALA A 13 -7.79 15.97 4.78
C ALA A 13 -6.87 14.79 4.45
N SER A 14 -7.28 13.57 4.79
CA SER A 14 -6.54 12.34 4.47
C SER A 14 -6.44 12.10 2.97
N SER A 15 -7.50 12.37 2.19
CA SER A 15 -7.45 12.26 0.74
C SER A 15 -6.56 13.33 0.09
N LEU A 16 -6.51 14.54 0.65
CA LEU A 16 -5.60 15.59 0.17
C LEU A 16 -4.12 15.25 0.47
N THR A 17 -3.83 14.66 1.64
CA THR A 17 -2.49 14.12 1.92
C THR A 17 -2.13 13.00 0.93
N ALA A 18 -3.10 12.15 0.55
CA ALA A 18 -2.89 11.12 -0.47
C ALA A 18 -2.61 11.73 -1.85
N VAL A 19 -3.21 12.86 -2.21
CA VAL A 19 -2.91 13.59 -3.46
C VAL A 19 -1.46 14.04 -3.50
N GLU A 20 -0.95 14.63 -2.41
CA GLU A 20 0.47 15.03 -2.33
C GLU A 20 1.41 13.83 -2.48
N ALA A 21 1.11 12.73 -1.78
CA ALA A 21 1.89 11.51 -1.92
C ALA A 21 1.84 10.95 -3.35
N ALA A 22 0.66 10.89 -3.96
CA ALA A 22 0.48 10.41 -5.33
C ALA A 22 1.20 11.29 -6.37
N ALA A 23 1.25 12.61 -6.17
CA ALA A 23 2.00 13.52 -7.03
C ALA A 23 3.52 13.27 -6.94
N ARG A 24 4.04 13.07 -5.71
CA ARG A 24 5.44 12.64 -5.50
C ARG A 24 5.73 11.28 -6.16
N GLU A 25 4.83 10.32 -6.02
CA GLU A 25 4.94 9.00 -6.64
C GLU A 25 4.94 9.06 -8.17
N ALA A 26 4.06 9.86 -8.76
CA ALA A 26 4.00 10.07 -10.21
C ALA A 26 5.32 10.68 -10.72
N ARG A 27 5.85 11.69 -10.02
CA ARG A 27 7.14 12.31 -10.35
C ARG A 27 8.30 11.32 -10.27
N LEU A 28 8.39 10.51 -9.21
CA LEU A 28 9.44 9.50 -9.05
C LEU A 28 9.43 8.47 -10.20
N ARG A 29 8.26 8.12 -10.72
CA ARG A 29 8.08 7.16 -11.81
C ARG A 29 8.16 7.77 -13.21
N GLY A 30 8.19 9.09 -13.33
CA GLY A 30 8.00 9.76 -14.61
C GLY A 30 6.65 9.46 -15.25
N ALA A 31 5.63 9.25 -14.44
CA ALA A 31 4.28 8.87 -14.82
C ALA A 31 3.31 10.06 -14.72
N GLY A 32 2.15 9.97 -15.40
CA GLY A 32 1.06 10.91 -15.18
C GLY A 32 0.30 10.62 -13.88
N LEU A 33 -0.37 11.64 -13.33
CA LEU A 33 -1.29 11.52 -12.20
C LEU A 33 -2.73 11.66 -12.64
N ARG A 34 -3.60 10.74 -12.20
CA ARG A 34 -5.04 10.84 -12.37
C ARG A 34 -5.75 10.96 -11.04
N VAL A 35 -6.38 12.12 -10.80
CA VAL A 35 -7.26 12.36 -9.66
C VAL A 35 -8.64 11.81 -9.97
N VAL A 36 -9.16 10.92 -9.14
CA VAL A 36 -10.44 10.23 -9.33
C VAL A 36 -11.37 10.55 -8.17
N HIS A 37 -12.53 11.13 -8.47
CA HIS A 37 -13.63 11.27 -7.54
C HIS A 37 -14.78 10.37 -7.96
N ALA A 38 -15.22 9.49 -7.05
CA ALA A 38 -16.41 8.66 -7.26
C ALA A 38 -17.65 9.39 -6.75
N TRP A 39 -18.64 9.54 -7.61
CA TRP A 39 -19.85 10.28 -7.32
C TRP A 39 -21.07 9.36 -7.27
N MET A 40 -21.67 9.21 -6.11
CA MET A 40 -22.98 8.55 -5.98
C MET A 40 -24.10 9.60 -6.09
N TRP A 41 -24.96 9.42 -7.09
CA TRP A 41 -26.16 10.23 -7.21
C TRP A 41 -27.09 9.93 -6.03
N PRO A 42 -27.55 10.97 -5.29
CA PRO A 42 -28.64 10.76 -4.35
C PRO A 42 -29.82 10.14 -5.11
N ALA A 43 -30.34 9.00 -4.64
CA ALA A 43 -31.50 8.36 -5.22
C ALA A 43 -32.79 9.21 -5.14
N MET A 44 -32.74 10.34 -4.45
CA MET A 44 -33.77 11.35 -4.36
C MET A 44 -33.58 12.38 -5.47
N HIS A 45 -34.68 12.93 -5.99
CA HIS A 45 -34.72 14.02 -6.97
C HIS A 45 -34.23 15.34 -6.33
N VAL A 46 -32.99 15.38 -5.88
CA VAL A 46 -32.36 16.59 -5.35
C VAL A 46 -31.83 17.39 -6.53
N PRO A 47 -32.19 18.68 -6.68
CA PRO A 47 -31.65 19.53 -7.72
C PRO A 47 -30.13 19.58 -7.64
N LEU A 48 -29.45 19.27 -8.74
CA LEU A 48 -27.99 19.24 -8.82
C LEU A 48 -27.36 20.61 -8.97
N GLY A 49 -28.15 21.54 -9.49
CA GLY A 49 -27.75 22.92 -9.66
C GLY A 49 -27.99 23.78 -8.41
N PRO A 50 -27.58 25.06 -8.45
CA PRO A 50 -27.87 26.03 -7.39
C PRO A 50 -29.36 26.12 -7.14
N SER A 51 -29.74 26.26 -5.87
CA SER A 51 -31.14 26.59 -5.53
C SER A 51 -31.48 28.00 -6.09
N PRO A 52 -32.67 28.18 -6.68
CA PRO A 52 -33.09 29.52 -7.12
C PRO A 52 -33.06 30.58 -6.02
N MET A 53 -33.10 30.18 -4.76
CA MET A 53 -33.03 31.02 -3.55
C MET A 53 -31.69 30.94 -2.84
N GLY A 54 -30.70 30.19 -3.39
CA GLY A 54 -29.37 30.00 -2.81
C GLY A 54 -28.28 30.77 -3.56
N PRO A 55 -27.04 30.75 -3.05
CA PRO A 55 -25.91 31.36 -3.74
C PRO A 55 -25.69 30.72 -5.11
N PRO A 56 -25.28 31.51 -6.13
CA PRO A 56 -25.05 31.02 -7.49
C PRO A 56 -24.03 29.87 -7.57
N GLU A 57 -23.09 29.82 -6.61
CA GLU A 57 -22.04 28.84 -6.46
C GLU A 57 -22.48 27.60 -5.64
N GLY A 58 -23.75 27.56 -5.22
CA GLY A 58 -24.33 26.45 -4.48
C GLY A 58 -24.63 25.25 -5.38
N GLY A 59 -25.04 24.15 -4.75
CA GLY A 59 -25.42 22.91 -5.41
C GLY A 59 -24.33 21.84 -5.36
N LEU A 60 -24.78 20.59 -5.45
CA LEU A 60 -23.93 19.42 -5.28
C LEU A 60 -22.84 19.32 -6.37
N ARG A 61 -23.18 19.71 -7.60
CA ARG A 61 -22.22 19.69 -8.72
C ARG A 61 -21.05 20.65 -8.49
N ASN A 62 -21.35 21.89 -8.11
CA ASN A 62 -20.32 22.89 -7.83
C ASN A 62 -19.46 22.50 -6.61
N MET A 63 -20.01 21.75 -5.65
CA MET A 63 -19.25 21.22 -4.53
C MET A 63 -18.21 20.16 -5.01
N VAL A 64 -18.61 19.26 -5.89
CA VAL A 64 -17.70 18.25 -6.47
C VAL A 64 -16.63 18.92 -7.34
N ASP A 65 -17.01 19.88 -8.17
CA ASP A 65 -16.06 20.59 -9.04
C ASP A 65 -15.00 21.33 -8.20
N ARG A 66 -15.39 21.97 -7.09
CA ARG A 66 -14.43 22.60 -6.16
C ARG A 66 -13.51 21.59 -5.48
N LEU A 67 -14.05 20.47 -4.99
CA LEU A 67 -13.26 19.39 -4.37
C LEU A 67 -12.19 18.87 -5.33
N VAL A 68 -12.58 18.59 -6.57
CA VAL A 68 -11.64 18.08 -7.57
C VAL A 68 -10.62 19.15 -7.97
N ALA A 69 -11.06 20.41 -8.13
CA ALA A 69 -10.17 21.53 -8.43
C ALA A 69 -9.12 21.75 -7.32
N GLU A 70 -9.51 21.68 -6.05
CA GLU A 70 -8.57 21.73 -4.92
C GLU A 70 -7.54 20.59 -4.95
N ALA A 71 -8.00 19.37 -5.21
CA ALA A 71 -7.11 18.22 -5.32
C ALA A 71 -6.10 18.33 -6.48
N VAL A 72 -6.56 18.81 -7.64
CA VAL A 72 -5.69 19.06 -8.83
C VAL A 72 -4.68 20.16 -8.54
N GLU A 73 -5.09 21.26 -7.92
CA GLU A 73 -4.18 22.36 -7.57
C GLU A 73 -3.13 21.93 -6.56
N ARG A 74 -3.52 21.14 -5.55
CA ARG A 74 -2.59 20.56 -4.60
C ARG A 74 -1.56 19.62 -5.25
N ALA A 75 -2.00 18.80 -6.22
CA ALA A 75 -1.11 17.94 -6.97
C ALA A 75 -0.09 18.74 -7.79
N ARG A 76 -0.54 19.78 -8.51
CA ARG A 76 0.31 20.67 -9.31
C ARG A 76 1.30 21.46 -8.46
N THR A 77 0.88 21.92 -7.29
CA THR A 77 1.78 22.59 -6.33
C THR A 77 2.86 21.63 -5.81
N THR A 78 2.50 20.37 -5.56
CA THR A 78 3.44 19.36 -5.04
C THR A 78 4.43 18.87 -6.09
N ALA A 79 3.99 18.70 -7.34
CA ALA A 79 4.79 18.21 -8.46
C ALA A 79 4.41 18.95 -9.75
N PRO A 80 4.96 20.16 -9.99
CA PRO A 80 4.61 21.01 -11.13
C PRO A 80 4.95 20.41 -12.50
N ASP A 81 5.87 19.47 -12.53
CA ASP A 81 6.37 18.78 -13.72
C ASP A 81 5.56 17.53 -14.11
N VAL A 82 4.58 17.15 -13.29
CA VAL A 82 3.72 15.98 -13.52
C VAL A 82 2.48 16.39 -14.32
N ASP A 83 2.15 15.60 -15.37
CA ASP A 83 0.87 15.75 -16.08
C ASP A 83 -0.28 15.28 -15.19
N VAL A 84 -1.13 16.22 -14.77
CA VAL A 84 -2.26 15.97 -13.85
C VAL A 84 -3.57 16.03 -14.60
N SER A 85 -4.23 14.88 -14.69
CA SER A 85 -5.60 14.73 -15.21
C SER A 85 -6.58 14.46 -14.06
N HIS A 86 -7.88 14.66 -14.30
CA HIS A 86 -8.91 14.30 -13.33
C HIS A 86 -10.15 13.71 -14.02
N VAL A 87 -10.91 12.93 -13.24
CA VAL A 87 -12.18 12.39 -13.68
C VAL A 87 -13.14 12.25 -12.50
N VAL A 88 -14.39 12.65 -12.73
CA VAL A 88 -15.52 12.36 -11.83
C VAL A 88 -16.31 11.20 -12.43
N VAL A 89 -16.37 10.08 -11.73
CA VAL A 89 -17.00 8.85 -12.22
C VAL A 89 -18.26 8.56 -11.40
N PRO A 90 -19.43 8.45 -12.05
CA PRO A 90 -20.64 7.99 -11.36
C PRO A 90 -20.46 6.56 -10.85
N GLY A 91 -20.76 6.32 -9.58
CA GLY A 91 -20.70 4.99 -8.99
C GLY A 91 -20.16 5.00 -7.56
N GLU A 92 -20.16 3.81 -7.00
CA GLU A 92 -19.66 3.57 -5.64
C GLU A 92 -18.13 3.63 -5.61
N PRO A 93 -17.50 4.30 -4.62
CA PRO A 93 -16.05 4.50 -4.56
C PRO A 93 -15.23 3.21 -4.69
N LEU A 94 -15.70 2.12 -4.08
CA LEU A 94 -15.03 0.82 -4.13
C LEU A 94 -14.94 0.30 -5.57
N THR A 95 -16.07 0.26 -6.26
CA THR A 95 -16.17 -0.25 -7.64
C THR A 95 -15.39 0.64 -8.62
N VAL A 96 -15.52 1.95 -8.47
CA VAL A 96 -14.83 2.92 -9.35
C VAL A 96 -13.32 2.79 -9.23
N LEU A 97 -12.77 2.82 -8.01
CA LEU A 97 -11.33 2.76 -7.80
C LEU A 97 -10.73 1.38 -8.11
N GLU A 98 -11.49 0.29 -7.87
CA GLU A 98 -11.07 -1.03 -8.33
C GLU A 98 -10.97 -1.08 -9.86
N ALA A 99 -11.94 -0.52 -10.58
CA ALA A 99 -11.88 -0.45 -12.04
C ALA A 99 -10.69 0.38 -12.53
N GLN A 100 -10.39 1.52 -11.90
CA GLN A 100 -9.23 2.37 -12.22
C GLN A 100 -7.90 1.64 -11.97
N SER A 101 -7.82 0.75 -10.98
CA SER A 101 -6.60 0.00 -10.67
C SER A 101 -6.14 -0.95 -11.78
N ARG A 102 -7.01 -1.28 -12.74
CA ARG A 102 -6.68 -2.18 -13.87
C ARG A 102 -5.69 -1.55 -14.86
N ALA A 103 -5.70 -0.23 -14.98
CA ALA A 103 -4.86 0.52 -15.91
C ALA A 103 -3.81 1.38 -15.19
N ALA A 104 -3.76 1.32 -13.86
CA ALA A 104 -2.84 2.08 -13.04
C ALA A 104 -1.57 1.27 -12.71
N GLU A 105 -0.43 1.95 -12.59
CA GLU A 105 0.79 1.38 -12.02
C GLU A 105 0.73 1.35 -10.50
N LEU A 106 0.02 2.32 -9.91
CA LEU A 106 -0.18 2.47 -8.48
C LEU A 106 -1.51 3.16 -8.21
N VAL A 107 -2.26 2.67 -7.25
CA VAL A 107 -3.40 3.42 -6.67
C VAL A 107 -3.02 3.93 -5.30
N VAL A 108 -3.26 5.22 -5.07
CA VAL A 108 -3.00 5.88 -3.79
C VAL A 108 -4.32 6.32 -3.17
N VAL A 109 -4.50 6.05 -1.88
CA VAL A 109 -5.66 6.49 -1.12
C VAL A 109 -5.26 6.95 0.28
N GLY A 110 -6.06 7.82 0.85
CA GLY A 110 -5.93 8.18 2.26
C GLY A 110 -6.33 7.03 3.19
N SER A 111 -5.81 7.04 4.39
CA SER A 111 -6.16 6.04 5.41
C SER A 111 -7.61 6.17 5.90
N ARG A 112 -8.21 7.37 5.78
CA ARG A 112 -9.59 7.67 6.20
C ARG A 112 -10.30 8.51 5.15
N GLY A 113 -11.62 8.46 5.10
CA GLY A 113 -12.46 9.27 4.25
C GLY A 113 -13.48 10.08 5.06
N MET A 114 -14.31 10.89 4.36
CA MET A 114 -15.35 11.75 4.97
C MET A 114 -16.41 10.98 5.77
N GLY A 115 -16.66 9.71 5.45
CA GLY A 115 -17.62 8.85 6.16
C GLY A 115 -17.06 8.13 7.37
N GLY A 116 -15.85 8.46 7.83
CA GLY A 116 -15.16 7.74 8.90
C GLY A 116 -15.86 7.86 10.24
N PHE A 117 -16.37 6.74 10.76
CA PHE A 117 -16.82 6.68 12.16
C PHE A 117 -15.65 7.03 13.08
N VAL A 118 -15.89 7.88 14.07
CA VAL A 118 -14.94 8.20 15.13
C VAL A 118 -14.52 6.88 15.81
N GLY A 119 -13.22 6.55 15.71
CA GLY A 119 -12.67 5.30 16.27
C GLY A 119 -12.19 4.27 15.25
N LEU A 120 -12.54 4.38 13.97
CA LEU A 120 -11.95 3.54 12.93
C LEU A 120 -10.61 4.11 12.47
N LEU A 121 -9.56 3.28 12.52
CA LEU A 121 -8.20 3.67 12.15
C LEU A 121 -7.98 3.71 10.63
N VAL A 122 -8.77 2.94 9.85
CA VAL A 122 -8.69 2.86 8.39
C VAL A 122 -10.08 2.75 7.78
N GLY A 123 -10.31 3.45 6.68
CA GLY A 123 -11.55 3.43 5.92
C GLY A 123 -11.76 2.15 5.12
N SER A 124 -13.03 1.80 4.86
CA SER A 124 -13.41 0.61 4.09
C SER A 124 -12.84 0.61 2.67
N THR A 125 -12.72 1.77 2.03
CA THR A 125 -12.15 1.91 0.68
C THR A 125 -10.70 1.47 0.62
N ALA A 126 -9.87 1.87 1.58
CA ALA A 126 -8.46 1.48 1.64
C ALA A 126 -8.29 -0.04 1.84
N VAL A 127 -9.07 -0.62 2.76
CA VAL A 127 -9.05 -2.08 3.02
C VAL A 127 -9.55 -2.85 1.79
N HIS A 128 -10.64 -2.41 1.17
CA HIS A 128 -11.19 -3.05 -0.02
C HIS A 128 -10.19 -3.03 -1.18
N LEU A 129 -9.60 -1.87 -1.48
CA LEU A 129 -8.61 -1.76 -2.56
C LEU A 129 -7.37 -2.62 -2.29
N ALA A 130 -6.86 -2.66 -1.06
CA ALA A 130 -5.77 -3.53 -0.67
C ALA A 130 -6.09 -5.02 -0.91
N ALA A 131 -7.38 -5.39 -0.78
CA ALA A 131 -7.86 -6.75 -1.02
C ALA A 131 -8.17 -7.07 -2.50
N HIS A 132 -8.65 -6.10 -3.28
CA HIS A 132 -9.20 -6.33 -4.63
C HIS A 132 -8.48 -5.58 -5.74
N GLY A 133 -7.64 -4.60 -5.44
CA GLY A 133 -6.89 -3.82 -6.43
C GLY A 133 -6.10 -4.70 -7.40
N ARG A 134 -5.98 -4.25 -8.65
CA ARG A 134 -5.29 -4.98 -9.72
C ARG A 134 -3.84 -4.53 -9.93
N CYS A 135 -3.42 -3.50 -9.22
CA CYS A 135 -2.06 -3.01 -9.10
C CYS A 135 -1.70 -2.82 -7.62
N PRO A 136 -0.47 -2.48 -7.26
CA PRO A 136 -0.11 -2.08 -5.90
C PRO A 136 -1.00 -0.95 -5.40
N VAL A 137 -1.39 -1.02 -4.12
CA VAL A 137 -2.23 -0.01 -3.46
C VAL A 137 -1.46 0.59 -2.30
N MET A 138 -1.23 1.89 -2.35
CA MET A 138 -0.58 2.65 -1.28
C MET A 138 -1.63 3.36 -0.43
N VAL A 139 -1.62 3.07 0.86
CA VAL A 139 -2.47 3.76 1.85
C VAL A 139 -1.61 4.74 2.63
N VAL A 140 -1.94 6.03 2.48
CA VAL A 140 -1.14 7.13 3.04
C VAL A 140 -1.65 7.52 4.41
N ARG A 141 -0.72 7.78 5.33
CA ARG A 141 -0.97 8.27 6.69
C ARG A 141 -0.91 9.80 6.73
N GLU A 142 -1.46 10.39 7.78
CA GLU A 142 -1.52 11.86 7.93
C GLU A 142 -0.15 12.53 8.03
N HIS A 143 0.85 11.81 8.53
CA HIS A 143 2.22 12.34 8.70
C HIS A 143 3.22 11.36 8.08
N PRO A 144 3.34 11.31 6.75
CA PRO A 144 4.33 10.45 6.11
C PRO A 144 5.75 10.94 6.43
N HIS A 145 6.66 10.01 6.67
CA HIS A 145 8.08 10.33 6.73
C HIS A 145 8.63 10.47 5.31
N ASP A 146 9.33 11.58 5.06
CA ASP A 146 9.93 11.84 3.75
C ASP A 146 11.32 11.20 3.59
N ALA A 147 11.86 10.63 4.66
CA ALA A 147 13.18 9.99 4.71
C ALA A 147 13.13 8.67 5.49
N GLY A 148 14.17 7.85 5.31
CA GLY A 148 14.29 6.54 5.96
C GLY A 148 14.33 5.40 4.94
N PRO A 149 14.45 4.15 5.38
CA PRO A 149 14.47 2.99 4.51
C PRO A 149 13.08 2.71 3.92
N VAL A 150 13.07 2.05 2.76
CA VAL A 150 11.93 1.24 2.34
C VAL A 150 12.00 -0.07 3.13
N VAL A 151 10.93 -0.43 3.81
CA VAL A 151 10.85 -1.70 4.55
C VAL A 151 10.00 -2.68 3.77
N VAL A 152 10.44 -3.92 3.61
CA VAL A 152 9.63 -4.98 3.03
C VAL A 152 9.45 -6.14 4.02
N ALA A 153 8.21 -6.55 4.21
CA ALA A 153 7.88 -7.75 4.97
C ALA A 153 8.09 -8.99 4.10
N VAL A 154 9.01 -9.85 4.49
CA VAL A 154 9.35 -11.07 3.76
C VAL A 154 8.89 -12.28 4.56
N ASP A 155 8.11 -13.16 3.94
CA ASP A 155 7.72 -14.43 4.54
C ASP A 155 8.20 -15.66 3.73
N GLY A 156 8.88 -15.42 2.60
CA GLY A 156 9.37 -16.45 1.69
C GLY A 156 8.29 -17.22 0.93
N SER A 157 7.07 -16.67 0.85
CA SER A 157 6.02 -17.21 0.01
C SER A 157 6.13 -16.70 -1.43
N ALA A 158 5.71 -17.52 -2.40
CA ALA A 158 5.62 -17.09 -3.80
C ALA A 158 4.67 -15.90 -3.99
N ALA A 159 3.64 -15.77 -3.15
CA ALA A 159 2.76 -14.62 -3.14
C ALA A 159 3.45 -13.34 -2.65
N GLY A 160 4.45 -13.47 -1.77
CA GLY A 160 5.25 -12.35 -1.24
C GLY A 160 6.34 -11.86 -2.22
N ASP A 161 6.74 -12.67 -3.22
CA ASP A 161 7.80 -12.32 -4.16
C ASP A 161 7.52 -11.02 -4.93
N LYS A 162 6.26 -10.79 -5.32
CA LYS A 162 5.85 -9.53 -5.96
C LYS A 162 5.97 -8.31 -5.03
N ALA A 163 5.79 -8.49 -3.74
CA ALA A 163 6.03 -7.42 -2.77
C ALA A 163 7.52 -7.11 -2.64
N VAL A 164 8.37 -8.13 -2.68
CA VAL A 164 9.83 -7.96 -2.71
C VAL A 164 10.27 -7.24 -3.98
N GLU A 165 9.79 -7.67 -5.16
CA GLU A 165 10.06 -7.01 -6.45
C GLU A 165 9.67 -5.52 -6.41
N PHE A 166 8.47 -5.22 -5.95
CA PHE A 166 7.98 -3.84 -5.81
C PHE A 166 8.84 -3.03 -4.84
N ALA A 167 9.23 -3.60 -3.70
CA ALA A 167 10.05 -2.91 -2.71
C ALA A 167 11.45 -2.56 -3.23
N PHE A 168 12.08 -3.44 -4.03
CA PHE A 168 13.34 -3.13 -4.71
C PHE A 168 13.18 -1.98 -5.70
N ALA A 169 12.13 -1.99 -6.52
CA ALA A 169 11.82 -0.90 -7.43
C ALA A 169 11.61 0.42 -6.68
N GLU A 170 10.86 0.39 -5.57
CA GLU A 170 10.62 1.57 -4.72
C GLU A 170 11.91 2.10 -4.08
N ALA A 171 12.77 1.23 -3.58
CA ALA A 171 14.06 1.62 -3.01
C ALA A 171 14.97 2.27 -4.07
N ALA A 172 15.03 1.70 -5.28
CA ALA A 172 15.76 2.26 -6.39
C ALA A 172 15.24 3.64 -6.82
N LEU A 173 13.92 3.80 -6.99
CA LEU A 173 13.28 5.07 -7.35
C LEU A 173 13.55 6.17 -6.32
N ARG A 174 13.52 5.84 -5.04
CA ARG A 174 13.77 6.77 -3.92
C ARG A 174 15.25 6.97 -3.60
N LYS A 175 16.13 6.19 -4.20
CA LYS A 175 17.57 6.13 -3.84
C LYS A 175 17.75 5.92 -2.33
N ALA A 176 16.92 5.04 -1.76
CA ALA A 176 16.85 4.73 -0.34
C ALA A 176 17.33 3.31 -0.07
N PRO A 177 17.86 3.02 1.13
CA PRO A 177 18.16 1.66 1.53
C PRO A 177 16.87 0.84 1.66
N LEU A 178 16.98 -0.47 1.37
CA LEU A 178 15.92 -1.45 1.57
C LEU A 178 16.20 -2.26 2.83
N LEU A 179 15.28 -2.22 3.80
CA LEU A 179 15.28 -3.12 4.94
C LEU A 179 14.34 -4.29 4.65
N ALA A 180 14.91 -5.45 4.37
CA ALA A 180 14.16 -6.69 4.22
C ALA A 180 14.01 -7.35 5.60
N LEU A 181 12.79 -7.37 6.12
CA LEU A 181 12.46 -7.80 7.47
C LEU A 181 11.65 -9.10 7.45
N HIS A 182 12.21 -10.14 8.04
CA HIS A 182 11.53 -11.41 8.28
C HIS A 182 11.35 -11.62 9.78
N ALA A 183 10.11 -11.72 10.23
CA ALA A 183 9.79 -11.98 11.64
C ALA A 183 9.24 -13.40 11.81
N TYR A 184 9.81 -14.15 12.75
CA TYR A 184 9.45 -15.53 13.01
C TYR A 184 9.28 -15.81 14.49
N THR A 185 8.50 -16.84 14.79
CA THR A 185 8.34 -17.39 16.15
C THR A 185 8.50 -18.90 16.08
N ASN A 186 8.68 -19.56 17.21
CA ASN A 186 8.72 -21.02 17.26
C ASN A 186 7.43 -21.70 16.75
N TRP A 187 6.33 -20.94 16.60
CA TRP A 187 5.04 -21.44 16.15
C TRP A 187 4.80 -21.30 14.64
N ASN A 188 5.38 -20.30 14.00
CA ASN A 188 5.16 -20.03 12.59
C ASN A 188 6.34 -20.37 11.69
N ALA A 189 7.46 -20.77 12.27
CA ALA A 189 8.63 -21.24 11.56
C ALA A 189 8.66 -22.78 11.59
N PRO A 190 8.80 -23.46 10.45
CA PRO A 190 9.00 -24.90 10.44
C PRO A 190 10.33 -25.22 11.14
N LEU A 191 10.29 -26.14 12.08
CA LEU A 191 11.52 -26.63 12.68
C LEU A 191 12.38 -27.30 11.58
N PRO A 192 13.66 -26.94 11.47
CA PRO A 192 14.56 -27.65 10.56
C PRO A 192 14.61 -29.14 10.92
N PRO A 193 14.79 -30.05 9.95
CA PRO A 193 14.93 -31.47 10.23
C PRO A 193 16.06 -31.69 11.22
N PRO A 194 15.90 -32.61 12.19
CA PRO A 194 16.94 -32.90 13.18
C PRO A 194 18.20 -33.37 12.46
N GLN A 195 19.37 -32.92 12.91
CA GLN A 195 20.66 -33.33 12.36
C GLN A 195 21.01 -34.77 12.77
N ASP A 196 20.45 -35.24 13.87
CA ASP A 196 20.58 -36.61 14.35
C ASP A 196 19.20 -37.30 14.36
N PRO A 197 18.96 -38.31 13.50
CA PRO A 197 17.69 -39.01 13.46
C PRO A 197 17.34 -39.75 14.78
N SER A 198 18.34 -40.04 15.62
CA SER A 198 18.13 -40.69 16.93
C SER A 198 17.62 -39.68 18.00
N MET A 199 17.76 -38.38 17.73
CA MET A 199 17.29 -37.30 18.61
C MET A 199 16.32 -36.32 17.86
N PRO A 200 15.12 -36.80 17.49
CA PRO A 200 14.21 -36.05 16.59
C PRO A 200 13.74 -34.70 17.11
N TYR A 201 13.99 -34.40 18.38
CA TYR A 201 13.60 -33.11 19.00
C TYR A 201 14.81 -32.25 19.39
N ALA A 202 16.06 -32.71 19.13
CA ALA A 202 17.27 -31.98 19.47
C ALA A 202 17.76 -31.14 18.28
N ASN A 203 17.36 -29.88 18.23
CA ASN A 203 17.97 -28.93 17.32
C ASN A 203 19.10 -28.17 18.02
N PRO A 204 20.25 -27.97 17.35
CA PRO A 204 21.33 -27.16 17.90
C PRO A 204 20.82 -25.73 18.24
N PRO A 205 21.32 -25.11 19.32
CA PRO A 205 21.00 -23.73 19.61
C PRO A 205 21.19 -22.82 18.41
N GLY A 206 20.19 -21.97 18.10
CA GLY A 206 20.23 -21.05 16.96
C GLY A 206 19.94 -21.69 15.59
N ALA A 207 19.63 -23.00 15.51
CA ALA A 207 19.33 -23.66 14.23
C ALA A 207 18.12 -23.01 13.52
N LEU A 208 17.09 -22.65 14.26
CA LEU A 208 15.91 -21.96 13.73
C LEU A 208 16.27 -20.59 13.15
N GLY A 209 17.03 -19.76 13.90
CA GLY A 209 17.47 -18.45 13.42
C GLY A 209 18.25 -18.54 12.11
N ARG A 210 19.22 -19.47 12.03
CA ARG A 210 20.00 -19.70 10.79
C ARG A 210 19.14 -20.19 9.62
N ALA A 211 18.08 -20.95 9.89
CA ALA A 211 17.16 -21.39 8.85
C ALA A 211 16.33 -20.21 8.30
N GLU A 212 15.87 -19.33 9.18
CA GLU A 212 15.08 -18.16 8.78
C GLU A 212 15.94 -17.07 8.11
N GLU A 213 17.20 -16.90 8.51
CA GLU A 213 18.19 -16.05 7.81
C GLU A 213 18.45 -16.56 6.37
N ARG A 214 18.58 -17.88 6.20
CA ARG A 214 18.75 -18.50 4.88
C ARG A 214 17.53 -18.29 4.00
N LEU A 215 16.33 -18.49 4.54
CA LEU A 215 15.07 -18.23 3.86
C LEU A 215 15.00 -16.77 3.37
N LEU A 216 15.35 -15.83 4.23
CA LEU A 216 15.38 -14.41 3.87
C LEU A 216 16.39 -14.15 2.73
N ALA A 217 17.59 -14.72 2.84
CA ALA A 217 18.62 -14.57 1.80
C ALA A 217 18.18 -15.16 0.46
N GLU A 218 17.56 -16.34 0.46
CA GLU A 218 17.02 -17.01 -0.73
C GLU A 218 15.91 -16.17 -1.39
N ALA A 219 14.99 -15.61 -0.60
CA ALA A 219 13.90 -14.76 -1.10
C ALA A 219 14.41 -13.47 -1.77
N LEU A 220 15.61 -13.00 -1.46
CA LEU A 220 16.16 -11.75 -1.97
C LEU A 220 17.19 -11.95 -3.09
N ALA A 221 17.74 -13.14 -3.26
CA ALA A 221 18.91 -13.38 -4.11
C ALA A 221 18.71 -12.87 -5.56
N GLY A 222 17.68 -13.33 -6.26
CA GLY A 222 17.42 -12.92 -7.65
C GLY A 222 17.05 -11.44 -7.82
N HIS A 223 16.49 -10.81 -6.79
CA HIS A 223 16.18 -9.37 -6.81
C HIS A 223 17.42 -8.51 -6.63
N ARG A 224 18.37 -8.93 -5.78
CA ARG A 224 19.66 -8.25 -5.59
C ARG A 224 20.51 -8.23 -6.86
N GLU A 225 20.48 -9.32 -7.62
CA GLU A 225 21.18 -9.40 -8.91
C GLU A 225 20.62 -8.42 -9.95
N ARG A 226 19.29 -8.23 -9.95
CA ARG A 226 18.61 -7.30 -10.86
C ARG A 226 18.73 -5.84 -10.46
N CYS A 227 18.92 -5.56 -9.17
CA CYS A 227 19.00 -4.21 -8.61
C CYS A 227 20.26 -4.04 -7.75
N PRO A 228 21.47 -4.09 -8.35
CA PRO A 228 22.75 -4.08 -7.62
C PRO A 228 23.02 -2.77 -6.88
N ASP A 229 22.44 -1.67 -7.33
CA ASP A 229 22.60 -0.34 -6.72
C ASP A 229 21.79 -0.13 -5.44
N VAL A 230 20.85 -1.03 -5.13
CA VAL A 230 20.04 -0.95 -3.92
C VAL A 230 20.83 -1.53 -2.73
N VAL A 231 21.09 -0.67 -1.74
CA VAL A 231 21.69 -1.11 -0.47
C VAL A 231 20.64 -1.89 0.34
N VAL A 232 20.87 -3.20 0.54
CA VAL A 232 19.92 -4.09 1.21
C VAL A 232 20.44 -4.50 2.58
N GLU A 233 19.71 -4.12 3.63
CA GLU A 233 19.86 -4.68 4.97
C GLU A 233 18.88 -5.86 5.15
N GLN A 234 19.40 -7.01 5.58
CA GLN A 234 18.61 -8.20 5.88
C GLN A 234 18.48 -8.36 7.38
N ARG A 235 17.27 -8.56 7.87
CA ARG A 235 17.02 -8.71 9.31
C ARG A 235 15.98 -9.81 9.56
N ALA A 236 16.43 -10.94 10.06
CA ALA A 236 15.58 -12.00 10.61
C ALA A 236 15.41 -11.75 12.13
N VAL A 237 14.18 -11.60 12.59
CA VAL A 237 13.86 -11.22 13.97
C VAL A 237 12.99 -12.29 14.62
N HIS A 238 13.44 -12.83 15.74
CA HIS A 238 12.59 -13.67 16.58
C HIS A 238 11.61 -12.80 17.34
N GLY A 239 10.34 -12.79 16.90
CA GLY A 239 9.31 -11.95 17.46
C GLY A 239 7.98 -12.04 16.70
N ARG A 240 6.96 -11.41 17.24
CA ARG A 240 5.64 -11.38 16.63
C ARG A 240 5.64 -10.48 15.39
N THR A 241 5.27 -11.03 14.25
CA THR A 241 5.36 -10.36 12.94
C THR A 241 4.69 -8.99 12.91
N ARG A 242 3.48 -8.86 13.47
CA ARG A 242 2.74 -7.60 13.47
C ARG A 242 3.47 -6.51 14.25
N GLU A 243 3.87 -6.83 15.47
CA GLU A 243 4.54 -5.89 16.37
C GLU A 243 5.90 -5.44 15.80
N THR A 244 6.68 -6.39 15.27
CA THR A 244 7.98 -6.12 14.66
C THR A 244 7.87 -5.19 13.46
N LEU A 245 6.88 -5.40 12.56
CA LEU A 245 6.68 -4.58 11.38
C LEU A 245 6.09 -3.19 11.72
N ILE A 246 5.19 -3.11 12.69
CA ILE A 246 4.67 -1.82 13.18
C ILE A 246 5.81 -0.98 13.76
N GLU A 247 6.69 -1.59 14.55
CA GLU A 247 7.84 -0.86 15.09
C GLU A 247 8.80 -0.40 13.99
N ALA A 248 9.11 -1.25 13.02
CA ALA A 248 9.95 -0.89 11.87
C ALA A 248 9.35 0.27 11.05
N SER A 249 8.01 0.38 11.01
CA SER A 249 7.33 1.45 10.28
C SER A 249 7.54 2.86 10.88
N ARG A 250 8.04 2.97 12.12
CA ARG A 250 8.30 4.27 12.76
C ARG A 250 9.41 5.07 12.11
N SER A 251 10.39 4.39 11.53
CA SER A 251 11.54 5.02 10.87
C SER A 251 11.55 4.85 9.35
N ALA A 252 10.54 4.18 8.81
CA ALA A 252 10.43 3.90 7.38
C ALA A 252 9.73 5.05 6.63
N GLN A 253 10.16 5.32 5.40
CA GLN A 253 9.40 6.18 4.50
C GLN A 253 8.29 5.42 3.76
N LEU A 254 8.40 4.10 3.64
CA LEU A 254 7.43 3.21 3.03
C LEU A 254 7.55 1.81 3.61
N LEU A 255 6.43 1.18 3.94
CA LEU A 255 6.35 -0.22 4.31
C LEU A 255 5.61 -1.00 3.21
N VAL A 256 6.28 -2.00 2.64
CA VAL A 256 5.73 -2.86 1.58
C VAL A 256 5.38 -4.23 2.15
N VAL A 257 4.19 -4.71 1.83
CA VAL A 257 3.70 -6.02 2.29
C VAL A 257 2.88 -6.72 1.20
N GLY A 258 2.98 -8.02 1.13
CA GLY A 258 2.07 -8.82 0.30
C GLY A 258 0.63 -8.75 0.82
N ALA A 259 -0.36 -8.76 -0.06
CA ALA A 259 -1.77 -8.82 0.36
C ALA A 259 -2.06 -10.08 1.20
N ARG A 260 -1.37 -11.19 0.91
CA ARG A 260 -1.42 -12.48 1.65
C ARG A 260 -0.01 -12.98 1.93
N GLY A 261 0.14 -13.88 2.89
CA GLY A 261 1.37 -14.57 3.24
C GLY A 261 1.13 -16.06 3.44
N ARG A 262 2.13 -16.77 3.97
CA ARG A 262 2.14 -18.24 4.19
C ARG A 262 0.93 -18.81 4.94
N GLY A 263 0.34 -18.06 5.87
CA GLY A 263 -0.75 -18.53 6.74
C GLY A 263 -2.16 -18.22 6.21
N GLY A 264 -2.30 -17.81 4.94
CA GLY A 264 -3.57 -17.39 4.38
C GLY A 264 -4.58 -18.53 4.31
N PHE A 265 -5.67 -18.43 5.09
CA PHE A 265 -6.83 -19.30 4.89
C PHE A 265 -7.36 -19.13 3.46
N ALA A 266 -7.65 -20.24 2.79
CA ALA A 266 -8.31 -20.21 1.47
C ALA A 266 -9.65 -19.44 1.59
N GLY A 267 -9.80 -18.37 0.81
CA GLY A 267 -10.99 -17.51 0.83
C GLY A 267 -10.79 -16.12 1.45
N LEU A 268 -9.73 -15.86 2.21
CA LEU A 268 -9.41 -14.51 2.66
C LEU A 268 -8.62 -13.76 1.59
N LEU A 269 -9.10 -12.59 1.20
CA LEU A 269 -8.46 -11.74 0.18
C LEU A 269 -7.31 -10.90 0.74
N LEU A 270 -7.31 -10.62 2.05
CA LEU A 270 -6.29 -9.86 2.75
C LEU A 270 -5.83 -10.61 4.00
N GLY A 271 -4.51 -10.70 4.19
CA GLY A 271 -3.89 -11.37 5.32
C GLY A 271 -3.99 -10.55 6.62
N SER A 272 -3.91 -11.24 7.76
CA SER A 272 -4.01 -10.60 9.08
C SER A 272 -2.85 -9.64 9.39
N VAL A 273 -1.67 -9.86 8.80
CA VAL A 273 -0.52 -8.95 8.91
C VAL A 273 -0.78 -7.69 8.12
N SER A 274 -1.14 -7.81 6.83
CA SER A 274 -1.44 -6.67 5.95
C SER A 274 -2.57 -5.82 6.51
N GLN A 275 -3.64 -6.45 7.02
CA GLN A 275 -4.74 -5.74 7.67
C GLN A 275 -4.26 -5.00 8.93
N SER A 276 -3.46 -5.63 9.79
CA SER A 276 -2.92 -4.97 10.97
C SER A 276 -2.03 -3.77 10.64
N LEU A 277 -1.19 -3.88 9.59
CA LEU A 277 -0.32 -2.80 9.14
C LEU A 277 -1.12 -1.62 8.58
N LEU A 278 -2.19 -1.88 7.81
CA LEU A 278 -3.11 -0.84 7.36
C LEU A 278 -3.72 -0.06 8.53
N HIS A 279 -3.96 -0.69 9.68
CA HIS A 279 -4.50 -0.04 10.87
C HIS A 279 -3.45 0.68 11.72
N HIS A 280 -2.25 0.12 11.85
CA HIS A 280 -1.33 0.50 12.93
C HIS A 280 0.06 0.98 12.48
N ALA A 281 0.43 0.86 11.18
CA ALA A 281 1.71 1.36 10.71
C ALA A 281 1.82 2.88 10.86
N HIS A 282 3.04 3.39 11.06
CA HIS A 282 3.35 4.81 11.25
C HIS A 282 3.78 5.52 9.97
N CYS A 283 4.04 4.77 8.89
CA CYS A 283 4.38 5.28 7.56
C CYS A 283 3.34 4.83 6.52
N PRO A 284 3.38 5.31 5.27
CA PRO A 284 2.60 4.79 4.16
C PRO A 284 2.82 3.28 4.01
N VAL A 285 1.74 2.55 3.70
CA VAL A 285 1.77 1.09 3.48
C VAL A 285 1.38 0.78 2.05
N ALA A 286 2.27 0.14 1.30
CA ALA A 286 1.98 -0.42 0.00
C ALA A 286 1.62 -1.90 0.14
N VAL A 287 0.42 -2.25 -0.29
CA VAL A 287 -0.04 -3.64 -0.34
C VAL A 287 0.04 -4.13 -1.77
N VAL A 288 0.80 -5.19 -1.98
CA VAL A 288 1.07 -5.77 -3.30
C VAL A 288 0.40 -7.14 -3.40
N ARG A 289 -0.36 -7.36 -4.45
CA ARG A 289 -0.97 -8.67 -4.72
C ARG A 289 -0.04 -9.51 -5.57
N GLY A 290 0.14 -10.77 -5.21
CA GLY A 290 0.72 -11.77 -6.07
C GLY A 290 -0.20 -11.98 -7.29
N ALA A 291 0.36 -12.41 -8.42
CA ALA A 291 -0.47 -12.86 -9.54
C ALA A 291 -1.40 -13.97 -9.02
N ASP A 292 -2.72 -13.73 -9.12
CA ASP A 292 -3.68 -14.81 -8.87
C ASP A 292 -3.34 -15.89 -9.91
N GLY A 293 -2.83 -17.04 -9.43
CA GLY A 293 -2.74 -18.20 -10.29
C GLY A 293 -4.12 -18.43 -10.86
N SER A 294 -4.26 -18.20 -12.16
CA SER A 294 -5.45 -18.55 -12.93
C SER A 294 -5.78 -20.01 -12.64
N ARG A 295 -6.85 -20.24 -11.90
CA ARG A 295 -7.57 -21.50 -11.94
C ARG A 295 -8.73 -21.37 -12.90
#